data_a09cef45e9e7efb891ed172098983472
#
_entry.id   a09cef45e9e7efb891ed172098983472
#
_cell.length_a   1.000
_cell.length_b   1.000
_cell.length_c   1.000
_cell.angle_alpha   90.00
_cell.angle_beta   90.00
_cell.angle_gamma   90.00
#
_symmetry.space_group_name_H-M   'P 1'
#
loop_
_entity.id
_entity.type
_entity.pdbx_description
1 polymer ?
#
loop_
_entity_poly.entity_id
_entity_poly.type
_entity_poly.pdbx_seq_one_letter_code
_entity_poly.pdbx_strand_id
1 'polypeptide(L)'
;MQDTTSNNKRIAKNTIMLYIRMFISMLVGLYTSRVVLATLGVEDYGIYGVVGGVVAMMGFLNASMSGATSRFLTFELGRGDKDRLAKTFSSALIVHIAIAIVVLILAETVGLWFLCNKLNIPAERMQAAHWVYQLSILSAMLSITQVPYNATIIAHEKMDVYAYMEILNVTLKLLIVYLLTIGDFDKLKLYAVLTFAVSLIIMMIYRIYCLRHFKESRFHWVWDKTYLIPLLSFSGWDLYGNMSVLFFTQGIAMLLNIFFGPVLNAANNITTVVQGTIKGFAYNVIQAFRPYIIKQYAQNRIDEVNAYMVRATQFTLVFYSLVAVPFYLEVEYILRLWLGVAPELTAFFLRIILVATIFNLANNIINIPIHAKGEMKLFSIITGSCFFVSIPLMYVGLKLGATPEISYCVVIVAYFSCLIASLFTLKHNIPATNIKNLLYNGYFKSSVTIFLGFLISYVLKETIINDLVRLLLIVLCNAIFVVVIALFLFLNSKERNKCYNILISKFIH
;
A
#
# COMPACT_ATOMS: atom_id res chain seq x y z
N MET A 1 -9.77 17.25 -26.29
CA MET A 1 -9.61 18.19 -25.17
C MET A 1 -10.68 18.07 -24.06
N GLN A 2 -11.94 17.79 -24.40
CA GLN A 2 -12.99 17.55 -23.38
C GLN A 2 -12.74 16.30 -22.52
N ASP A 3 -12.15 15.26 -23.08
CA ASP A 3 -11.90 13.97 -22.41
C ASP A 3 -10.81 14.08 -21.32
N THR A 4 -9.73 14.83 -21.55
CA THR A 4 -8.64 15.02 -20.59
C THR A 4 -9.05 15.82 -19.36
N THR A 5 -9.92 16.83 -19.52
CA THR A 5 -10.40 17.64 -18.41
C THR A 5 -11.34 16.84 -17.49
N SER A 6 -12.22 16.02 -18.07
CA SER A 6 -13.10 15.10 -17.35
C SER A 6 -12.30 14.06 -16.55
N ASN A 7 -11.28 13.45 -17.17
CA ASN A 7 -10.41 12.48 -16.52
C ASN A 7 -9.62 13.07 -15.35
N ASN A 8 -9.05 14.27 -15.52
CA ASN A 8 -8.31 14.94 -14.43
C ASN A 8 -9.22 15.26 -13.23
N LYS A 9 -10.48 15.68 -13.48
CA LYS A 9 -11.47 15.94 -12.41
C LYS A 9 -11.83 14.65 -11.66
N ARG A 10 -11.96 13.52 -12.38
CA ARG A 10 -12.21 12.20 -11.77
C ARG A 10 -11.02 11.71 -10.95
N ILE A 11 -9.79 11.84 -11.46
CA ILE A 11 -8.57 11.49 -10.71
C ILE A 11 -8.48 12.32 -9.42
N ALA A 12 -8.71 13.63 -9.48
CA ALA A 12 -8.69 14.50 -8.30
C ALA A 12 -9.76 14.09 -7.27
N LYS A 13 -11.01 13.83 -7.73
CA LYS A 13 -12.08 13.33 -6.85
C LYS A 13 -11.70 12.00 -6.19
N ASN A 14 -11.19 11.05 -6.98
CA ASN A 14 -10.79 9.73 -6.49
C ASN A 14 -9.65 9.85 -5.46
N THR A 15 -8.67 10.71 -5.71
CA THR A 15 -7.57 10.97 -4.77
C THR A 15 -8.08 11.54 -3.45
N ILE A 16 -8.95 12.54 -3.49
CA ILE A 16 -9.56 13.13 -2.28
C ILE A 16 -10.33 12.07 -1.48
N MET A 17 -11.14 11.24 -2.14
CA MET A 17 -11.90 10.18 -1.47
C MET A 17 -10.99 9.13 -0.81
N LEU A 18 -9.88 8.78 -1.44
CA LEU A 18 -8.90 7.87 -0.85
C LEU A 18 -8.20 8.47 0.38
N TYR A 19 -7.91 9.78 0.39
CA TYR A 19 -7.35 10.45 1.56
C TYR A 19 -8.35 10.56 2.71
N ILE A 20 -9.59 10.94 2.43
CA ILE A 20 -10.66 10.98 3.45
C ILE A 20 -10.80 9.60 4.09
N ARG A 21 -10.90 8.55 3.29
CA ARG A 21 -10.94 7.16 3.75
C ARG A 21 -9.76 6.83 4.66
N MET A 22 -8.54 7.11 4.20
CA MET A 22 -7.32 6.78 4.95
C MET A 22 -7.28 7.51 6.30
N PHE A 23 -7.63 8.79 6.33
CA PHE A 23 -7.61 9.59 7.55
C PHE A 23 -8.64 9.09 8.57
N ILE A 24 -9.87 8.82 8.12
CA ILE A 24 -10.92 8.25 8.97
C ILE A 24 -10.51 6.88 9.49
N SER A 25 -10.04 5.98 8.62
CA SER A 25 -9.61 4.63 9.01
C SER A 25 -8.45 4.67 10.02
N MET A 26 -7.52 5.60 9.88
CA MET A 26 -6.40 5.77 10.80
C MET A 26 -6.88 6.23 12.18
N LEU A 27 -7.68 7.29 12.25
CA LEU A 27 -8.19 7.82 13.52
C LEU A 27 -9.02 6.78 14.28
N VAL A 28 -9.94 6.13 13.57
CA VAL A 28 -10.81 5.12 14.18
C VAL A 28 -10.01 3.88 14.55
N GLY A 29 -9.05 3.45 13.72
CA GLY A 29 -8.18 2.33 14.03
C GLY A 29 -7.36 2.54 15.31
N LEU A 30 -6.79 3.74 15.50
CA LEU A 30 -6.07 4.10 16.73
C LEU A 30 -6.99 4.10 17.95
N TYR A 31 -8.19 4.68 17.84
CA TYR A 31 -9.17 4.68 18.91
C TYR A 31 -9.64 3.25 19.24
N THR A 32 -10.04 2.49 18.23
CA THR A 32 -10.54 1.11 18.39
C THR A 32 -9.51 0.21 19.06
N SER A 33 -8.23 0.24 18.61
CA SER A 33 -7.18 -0.60 19.20
C SER A 33 -6.96 -0.30 20.68
N ARG A 34 -7.01 0.98 21.08
CA ARG A 34 -6.89 1.39 22.48
C ARG A 34 -8.05 0.86 23.33
N VAL A 35 -9.29 0.99 22.85
CA VAL A 35 -10.47 0.56 23.62
C VAL A 35 -10.56 -0.97 23.66
N VAL A 36 -10.25 -1.66 22.57
CA VAL A 36 -10.21 -3.14 22.56
C VAL A 36 -9.16 -3.65 23.54
N LEU A 37 -7.96 -3.06 23.55
CA LEU A 37 -6.91 -3.42 24.51
C LEU A 37 -7.37 -3.20 25.96
N ALA A 38 -8.01 -2.07 26.25
CA ALA A 38 -8.54 -1.76 27.60
C ALA A 38 -9.68 -2.71 28.02
N THR A 39 -10.49 -3.18 27.05
CA THR A 39 -11.67 -4.04 27.34
C THR A 39 -11.31 -5.51 27.42
N LEU A 40 -10.43 -6.01 26.55
CA LEU A 40 -9.96 -7.41 26.55
C LEU A 40 -8.89 -7.65 27.61
N GLY A 41 -8.10 -6.63 27.95
CA GLY A 41 -6.86 -6.76 28.69
C GLY A 41 -5.68 -7.18 27.81
N VAL A 42 -4.47 -7.09 28.35
CA VAL A 42 -3.22 -7.32 27.59
C VAL A 42 -3.11 -8.77 27.11
N GLU A 43 -3.53 -9.73 27.94
CA GLU A 43 -3.41 -11.15 27.65
C GLU A 43 -4.32 -11.57 26.47
N ASP A 44 -5.61 -11.30 26.56
CA ASP A 44 -6.58 -11.66 25.50
C ASP A 44 -6.33 -10.89 24.20
N TYR A 45 -5.92 -9.62 24.31
CA TYR A 45 -5.51 -8.84 23.14
C TYR A 45 -4.26 -9.42 22.47
N GLY A 46 -3.31 -9.90 23.30
CA GLY A 46 -2.12 -10.62 22.82
C GLY A 46 -2.46 -11.92 22.11
N ILE A 47 -3.34 -12.74 22.71
CA ILE A 47 -3.83 -13.99 22.11
C ILE A 47 -4.50 -13.70 20.75
N TYR A 48 -5.40 -12.72 20.70
CA TYR A 48 -6.05 -12.31 19.45
C TYR A 48 -5.01 -11.92 18.35
N GLY A 49 -4.03 -11.11 18.74
CA GLY A 49 -2.98 -10.66 17.83
C GLY A 49 -2.11 -11.79 17.28
N VAL A 50 -1.65 -12.69 18.13
CA VAL A 50 -0.80 -13.82 17.74
C VAL A 50 -1.58 -14.82 16.90
N VAL A 51 -2.76 -15.20 17.33
CA VAL A 51 -3.61 -16.18 16.65
C VAL A 51 -4.07 -15.65 15.29
N GLY A 52 -4.55 -14.41 15.24
CA GLY A 52 -4.91 -13.72 13.98
C GLY A 52 -3.68 -13.54 13.06
N GLY A 53 -2.50 -13.30 13.63
CA GLY A 53 -1.23 -13.17 12.93
C GLY A 53 -0.85 -14.41 12.12
N VAL A 54 -1.07 -15.61 12.68
CA VAL A 54 -0.84 -16.88 11.94
C VAL A 54 -1.65 -16.92 10.66
N VAL A 55 -2.92 -16.53 10.72
CA VAL A 55 -3.79 -16.48 9.53
C VAL A 55 -3.38 -15.35 8.58
N ALA A 56 -3.02 -14.19 9.12
CA ALA A 56 -2.58 -13.03 8.33
C ALA A 56 -1.29 -13.31 7.54
N MET A 57 -0.40 -14.17 8.06
CA MET A 57 0.80 -14.61 7.32
C MET A 57 0.47 -15.28 5.99
N MET A 58 -0.70 -15.89 5.86
CA MET A 58 -1.14 -16.50 4.60
C MET A 58 -1.69 -15.49 3.59
N GLY A 59 -1.84 -14.23 4.00
CA GLY A 59 -2.35 -13.13 3.17
C GLY A 59 -1.45 -12.75 1.99
N PHE A 60 -0.17 -13.16 1.97
CA PHE A 60 0.73 -12.89 0.85
C PHE A 60 0.23 -13.50 -0.47
N LEU A 61 -0.43 -14.65 -0.41
CA LEU A 61 -1.06 -15.27 -1.58
C LEU A 61 -2.17 -14.39 -2.16
N ASN A 62 -2.97 -13.79 -1.28
CA ASN A 62 -4.06 -12.90 -1.68
C ASN A 62 -3.56 -11.60 -2.31
N ALA A 63 -2.46 -11.02 -1.81
CA ALA A 63 -1.93 -9.76 -2.32
C ALA A 63 -1.49 -9.85 -3.78
N SER A 64 -0.79 -10.94 -4.15
CA SER A 64 -0.36 -11.21 -5.52
C SER A 64 -1.55 -11.36 -6.48
N MET A 65 -2.53 -12.16 -6.10
CA MET A 65 -3.72 -12.38 -6.92
C MET A 65 -4.62 -11.16 -7.06
N SER A 66 -4.67 -10.30 -6.04
CA SER A 66 -5.43 -9.03 -6.08
C SER A 66 -4.90 -8.10 -7.18
N GLY A 67 -3.57 -7.96 -7.28
CA GLY A 67 -2.92 -7.19 -8.33
C GLY A 67 -3.24 -7.69 -9.73
N ALA A 68 -3.14 -9.00 -9.93
CA ALA A 68 -3.48 -9.67 -11.19
C ALA A 68 -4.94 -9.44 -11.58
N THR A 69 -5.87 -9.70 -10.67
CA THR A 69 -7.31 -9.58 -10.92
C THR A 69 -7.68 -8.15 -11.30
N SER A 70 -7.20 -7.16 -10.55
CA SER A 70 -7.44 -5.74 -10.86
C SER A 70 -6.90 -5.36 -12.24
N ARG A 71 -5.70 -5.83 -12.60
CA ARG A 71 -5.09 -5.61 -13.90
C ARG A 71 -5.94 -6.20 -15.04
N PHE A 72 -6.31 -7.49 -14.94
CA PHE A 72 -7.04 -8.15 -16.02
C PHE A 72 -8.44 -7.53 -16.23
N LEU A 73 -9.17 -7.25 -15.16
CA LEU A 73 -10.49 -6.61 -15.25
C LEU A 73 -10.39 -5.20 -15.86
N THR A 74 -9.43 -4.38 -15.40
CA THR A 74 -9.23 -3.03 -15.94
C THR A 74 -8.83 -3.06 -17.42
N PHE A 75 -8.01 -4.04 -17.81
CA PHE A 75 -7.56 -4.22 -19.19
C PHE A 75 -8.70 -4.60 -20.12
N GLU A 76 -9.52 -5.59 -19.77
CA GLU A 76 -10.67 -6.00 -20.59
C GLU A 76 -11.77 -4.92 -20.63
N LEU A 77 -11.96 -4.18 -19.53
CA LEU A 77 -12.83 -3.03 -19.52
C LEU A 77 -12.34 -1.91 -20.46
N GLY A 78 -11.01 -1.70 -20.52
CA GLY A 78 -10.40 -0.76 -21.46
C GLY A 78 -10.57 -1.16 -22.94
N ARG A 79 -10.61 -2.46 -23.23
CA ARG A 79 -10.91 -3.01 -24.56
C ARG A 79 -12.38 -2.88 -24.96
N GLY A 80 -13.28 -2.80 -23.99
CA GLY A 80 -14.72 -2.71 -24.24
C GLY A 80 -15.42 -4.05 -24.55
N ASP A 81 -14.73 -5.19 -24.44
CA ASP A 81 -15.28 -6.52 -24.69
C ASP A 81 -15.97 -7.05 -23.41
N LYS A 82 -17.31 -6.96 -23.39
CA LYS A 82 -18.14 -7.33 -22.24
C LYS A 82 -18.12 -8.83 -21.94
N ASP A 83 -18.07 -9.67 -22.97
CA ASP A 83 -18.08 -11.13 -22.80
C ASP A 83 -16.75 -11.60 -22.22
N ARG A 84 -15.65 -11.06 -22.71
CA ARG A 84 -14.33 -11.30 -22.14
C ARG A 84 -14.21 -10.81 -20.71
N LEU A 85 -14.74 -9.62 -20.41
CA LEU A 85 -14.76 -9.06 -19.07
C LEU A 85 -15.50 -9.99 -18.08
N ALA A 86 -16.68 -10.50 -18.45
CA ALA A 86 -17.46 -11.44 -17.64
C ALA A 86 -16.74 -12.79 -17.41
N LYS A 87 -16.10 -13.31 -18.48
CA LYS A 87 -15.29 -14.53 -18.37
C LYS A 87 -14.05 -14.31 -17.49
N THR A 88 -13.39 -13.16 -17.62
CA THR A 88 -12.25 -12.80 -16.79
C THR A 88 -12.63 -12.68 -15.31
N PHE A 89 -13.77 -12.03 -15.00
CA PHE A 89 -14.29 -11.96 -13.64
C PHE A 89 -14.57 -13.36 -13.06
N SER A 90 -15.27 -14.21 -13.81
CA SER A 90 -15.63 -15.54 -13.37
C SER A 90 -14.39 -16.44 -13.16
N SER A 91 -13.41 -16.36 -14.07
CA SER A 91 -12.13 -17.07 -13.94
C SER A 91 -11.34 -16.58 -12.72
N ALA A 92 -11.30 -15.28 -12.48
CA ALA A 92 -10.66 -14.71 -11.30
C ALA A 92 -11.33 -15.19 -10.00
N LEU A 93 -12.66 -15.25 -9.96
CA LEU A 93 -13.40 -15.74 -8.80
C LEU A 93 -13.12 -17.22 -8.53
N ILE A 94 -13.06 -18.07 -9.57
CA ILE A 94 -12.70 -19.49 -9.45
C ILE A 94 -11.31 -19.62 -8.83
N VAL A 95 -10.33 -18.87 -9.32
CA VAL A 95 -8.95 -18.90 -8.78
C VAL A 95 -8.92 -18.44 -7.33
N HIS A 96 -9.65 -17.39 -6.95
CA HIS A 96 -9.71 -16.93 -5.56
C HIS A 96 -10.40 -17.94 -4.64
N ILE A 97 -11.42 -18.65 -5.12
CA ILE A 97 -12.02 -19.77 -4.37
C ILE A 97 -11.01 -20.90 -4.17
N ALA A 98 -10.26 -21.26 -5.20
CA ALA A 98 -9.21 -22.29 -5.09
C ALA A 98 -8.12 -21.86 -4.07
N ILE A 99 -7.68 -20.60 -4.09
CA ILE A 99 -6.74 -20.06 -3.10
C ILE A 99 -7.33 -20.10 -1.69
N ALA A 100 -8.60 -19.72 -1.51
CA ALA A 100 -9.26 -19.78 -0.22
C ALA A 100 -9.29 -21.21 0.34
N ILE A 101 -9.52 -22.22 -0.51
CA ILE A 101 -9.46 -23.64 -0.13
C ILE A 101 -8.03 -24.04 0.27
N VAL A 102 -7.01 -23.64 -0.49
CA VAL A 102 -5.59 -23.91 -0.14
C VAL A 102 -5.24 -23.28 1.20
N VAL A 103 -5.63 -22.02 1.42
CA VAL A 103 -5.42 -21.33 2.69
C VAL A 103 -6.14 -22.06 3.83
N LEU A 104 -7.37 -22.52 3.63
CA LEU A 104 -8.12 -23.33 4.60
C LEU A 104 -7.35 -24.59 4.97
N ILE A 105 -6.90 -25.37 3.98
CA ILE A 105 -6.15 -26.61 4.21
C ILE A 105 -4.86 -26.34 4.98
N LEU A 106 -4.09 -25.33 4.59
CA LEU A 106 -2.86 -24.95 5.29
C LEU A 106 -3.13 -24.46 6.70
N ALA A 107 -4.20 -23.70 6.91
CA ALA A 107 -4.59 -23.25 8.23
C ALA A 107 -4.99 -24.43 9.12
N GLU A 108 -5.88 -25.33 8.65
CA GLU A 108 -6.36 -26.45 9.46
C GLU A 108 -5.30 -27.55 9.69
N THR A 109 -4.22 -27.55 8.91
CA THR A 109 -3.11 -28.50 9.10
C THR A 109 -1.93 -27.83 9.82
N VAL A 110 -1.12 -27.08 9.10
CA VAL A 110 0.11 -26.47 9.62
C VAL A 110 -0.19 -25.40 10.65
N GLY A 111 -1.17 -24.54 10.39
CA GLY A 111 -1.52 -23.43 11.29
C GLY A 111 -2.12 -23.93 12.60
N LEU A 112 -3.01 -24.92 12.56
CA LEU A 112 -3.61 -25.54 13.76
C LEU A 112 -2.55 -26.26 14.60
N TRP A 113 -1.63 -27.01 13.95
CA TRP A 113 -0.50 -27.62 14.62
C TRP A 113 0.37 -26.57 15.32
N PHE A 114 0.63 -25.43 14.66
CA PHE A 114 1.41 -24.33 15.22
C PHE A 114 0.70 -23.69 16.42
N LEU A 115 -0.61 -23.45 16.31
CA LEU A 115 -1.44 -22.94 17.41
C LEU A 115 -1.34 -23.82 18.65
N CYS A 116 -1.51 -25.14 18.48
CA CYS A 116 -1.56 -26.08 19.59
C CYS A 116 -0.21 -26.43 20.21
N ASN A 117 0.89 -26.35 19.42
CA ASN A 117 2.18 -26.90 19.87
C ASN A 117 3.29 -25.86 20.01
N LYS A 118 3.15 -24.67 19.43
CA LYS A 118 4.22 -23.65 19.38
C LYS A 118 3.85 -22.35 20.05
N LEU A 119 2.57 -22.01 20.12
CA LEU A 119 2.13 -20.81 20.79
C LEU A 119 1.99 -21.03 22.27
N ASN A 120 2.49 -20.09 23.06
CA ASN A 120 2.37 -20.12 24.52
C ASN A 120 1.05 -19.45 24.92
N ILE A 121 -0.03 -20.24 24.95
CA ILE A 121 -1.38 -19.79 25.33
C ILE A 121 -1.78 -20.50 26.62
N PRO A 122 -2.27 -19.78 27.65
CA PRO A 122 -2.77 -20.39 28.87
C PRO A 122 -3.86 -21.43 28.59
N ALA A 123 -3.82 -22.56 29.28
CA ALA A 123 -4.75 -23.69 29.07
C ALA A 123 -6.22 -23.27 29.21
N GLU A 124 -6.51 -22.36 30.14
CA GLU A 124 -7.85 -21.82 30.38
C GLU A 124 -8.39 -20.98 29.19
N ARG A 125 -7.48 -20.35 28.42
CA ARG A 125 -7.82 -19.50 27.27
C ARG A 125 -7.74 -20.23 25.93
N MET A 126 -7.26 -21.49 25.91
CA MET A 126 -7.09 -22.25 24.67
C MET A 126 -8.39 -22.41 23.88
N GLN A 127 -9.52 -22.63 24.56
CA GLN A 127 -10.84 -22.71 23.91
C GLN A 127 -11.20 -21.40 23.21
N ALA A 128 -10.96 -20.25 23.85
CA ALA A 128 -11.19 -18.93 23.25
C ALA A 128 -10.26 -18.68 22.07
N ALA A 129 -8.98 -19.08 22.17
CA ALA A 129 -8.00 -19.01 21.08
C ALA A 129 -8.45 -19.84 19.86
N HIS A 130 -9.01 -21.02 20.04
CA HIS A 130 -9.60 -21.81 18.96
C HIS A 130 -10.76 -21.08 18.26
N TRP A 131 -11.65 -20.45 19.01
CA TRP A 131 -12.73 -19.62 18.43
C TRP A 131 -12.16 -18.47 17.59
N VAL A 132 -11.19 -17.74 18.13
CA VAL A 132 -10.51 -16.66 17.39
C VAL A 132 -9.88 -17.21 16.10
N TYR A 133 -9.22 -18.35 16.20
CA TYR A 133 -8.53 -18.99 15.07
C TYR A 133 -9.50 -19.35 13.94
N GLN A 134 -10.55 -20.12 14.26
CA GLN A 134 -11.53 -20.55 13.26
C GLN A 134 -12.27 -19.38 12.60
N LEU A 135 -12.68 -18.39 13.39
CA LEU A 135 -13.36 -17.20 12.85
C LEU A 135 -12.39 -16.31 12.03
N SER A 136 -11.11 -16.30 12.38
CA SER A 136 -10.08 -15.61 11.56
C SER A 136 -9.88 -16.29 10.22
N ILE A 137 -9.86 -17.63 10.17
CA ILE A 137 -9.78 -18.40 8.90
C ILE A 137 -10.99 -18.11 8.02
N LEU A 138 -12.21 -18.17 8.59
CA LEU A 138 -13.43 -17.85 7.86
C LEU A 138 -13.42 -16.41 7.34
N SER A 139 -12.98 -15.43 8.16
CA SER A 139 -12.83 -14.04 7.74
C SER A 139 -11.81 -13.89 6.59
N ALA A 140 -10.69 -14.62 6.64
CA ALA A 140 -9.69 -14.64 5.56
C ALA A 140 -10.27 -15.20 4.25
N MET A 141 -11.03 -16.30 4.32
CA MET A 141 -11.71 -16.86 3.15
C MET A 141 -12.70 -15.88 2.52
N LEU A 142 -13.49 -15.18 3.34
CA LEU A 142 -14.39 -14.13 2.87
C LEU A 142 -13.61 -13.01 2.17
N SER A 143 -12.52 -12.55 2.76
CA SER A 143 -11.64 -11.50 2.21
C SER A 143 -11.02 -11.92 0.88
N ILE A 144 -10.52 -13.15 0.75
CA ILE A 144 -9.93 -13.68 -0.48
C ILE A 144 -10.97 -13.71 -1.59
N THR A 145 -12.15 -14.25 -1.33
CA THR A 145 -13.23 -14.37 -2.33
C THR A 145 -13.89 -13.02 -2.67
N GLN A 146 -13.64 -11.97 -1.89
CA GLN A 146 -14.14 -10.61 -2.14
C GLN A 146 -13.26 -9.85 -3.15
N VAL A 147 -12.01 -10.25 -3.35
CA VAL A 147 -11.05 -9.52 -4.19
C VAL A 147 -11.56 -9.21 -5.61
N PRO A 148 -12.18 -10.14 -6.36
CA PRO A 148 -12.70 -9.83 -7.69
C PRO A 148 -13.76 -8.72 -7.69
N TYR A 149 -14.60 -8.66 -6.66
CA TYR A 149 -15.62 -7.61 -6.52
C TYR A 149 -15.00 -6.25 -6.23
N ASN A 150 -14.01 -6.19 -5.34
CA ASN A 150 -13.24 -4.97 -5.07
C ASN A 150 -12.52 -4.49 -6.35
N ALA A 151 -11.89 -5.41 -7.06
CA ALA A 151 -11.18 -5.13 -8.30
C ALA A 151 -12.11 -4.58 -9.39
N THR A 152 -13.37 -5.06 -9.46
CA THR A 152 -14.39 -4.54 -10.38
C THR A 152 -14.75 -3.08 -10.07
N ILE A 153 -14.98 -2.75 -8.80
CA ILE A 153 -15.25 -1.36 -8.36
C ILE A 153 -14.08 -0.43 -8.72
N ILE A 154 -12.86 -0.87 -8.49
CA ILE A 154 -11.65 -0.12 -8.82
C ILE A 154 -11.49 0.03 -10.34
N ALA A 155 -11.71 -1.03 -11.11
CA ALA A 155 -11.63 -0.99 -12.57
C ALA A 155 -12.64 -0.02 -13.19
N HIS A 156 -13.84 0.07 -12.63
CA HIS A 156 -14.88 1.07 -13.01
C HIS A 156 -14.63 2.46 -12.41
N GLU A 157 -13.51 2.67 -11.70
CA GLU A 157 -13.10 3.95 -11.11
C GLU A 157 -14.12 4.52 -10.09
N LYS A 158 -14.91 3.64 -9.45
CA LYS A 158 -15.88 4.00 -8.40
C LYS A 158 -15.21 4.09 -7.03
N MET A 159 -14.20 4.98 -6.91
CA MET A 159 -13.43 5.14 -5.68
C MET A 159 -14.24 5.72 -4.53
N ASP A 160 -15.33 6.45 -4.83
CA ASP A 160 -16.31 6.91 -3.85
C ASP A 160 -17.02 5.74 -3.15
N VAL A 161 -17.48 4.75 -3.92
CA VAL A 161 -18.08 3.54 -3.36
C VAL A 161 -17.08 2.77 -2.52
N TYR A 162 -15.86 2.62 -3.02
CA TYR A 162 -14.78 1.97 -2.29
C TYR A 162 -14.48 2.68 -0.94
N ALA A 163 -14.49 4.01 -0.94
CA ALA A 163 -14.31 4.81 0.28
C ALA A 163 -15.49 4.67 1.25
N TYR A 164 -16.73 4.70 0.77
CA TYR A 164 -17.92 4.51 1.63
C TYR A 164 -17.98 3.14 2.28
N MET A 165 -17.60 2.08 1.54
CA MET A 165 -17.50 0.73 2.10
C MET A 165 -16.47 0.64 3.23
N GLU A 166 -15.33 1.31 3.07
CA GLU A 166 -14.32 1.34 4.12
C GLU A 166 -14.79 2.14 5.35
N ILE A 167 -15.45 3.29 5.14
CA ILE A 167 -16.05 4.06 6.24
C ILE A 167 -17.08 3.22 6.99
N LEU A 168 -17.94 2.48 6.28
CA LEU A 168 -18.90 1.57 6.88
C LEU A 168 -18.20 0.47 7.69
N ASN A 169 -17.15 -0.16 7.15
CA ASN A 169 -16.33 -1.16 7.83
C ASN A 169 -15.77 -0.62 9.15
N VAL A 170 -15.20 0.58 9.10
CA VAL A 170 -14.61 1.24 10.26
C VAL A 170 -15.68 1.62 11.29
N THR A 171 -16.85 2.09 10.85
CA THR A 171 -18.00 2.40 11.75
C THR A 171 -18.53 1.14 12.43
N LEU A 172 -18.66 0.03 11.69
CA LEU A 172 -19.06 -1.25 12.28
C LEU A 172 -18.03 -1.77 13.29
N LYS A 173 -16.74 -1.56 13.05
CA LYS A 173 -15.69 -1.87 14.03
C LYS A 173 -15.78 -1.02 15.30
N LEU A 174 -16.18 0.25 15.21
CA LEU A 174 -16.48 1.06 16.39
C LEU A 174 -17.68 0.51 17.15
N LEU A 175 -18.71 0.05 16.44
CA LEU A 175 -19.87 -0.58 17.07
C LEU A 175 -19.48 -1.85 17.86
N ILE A 176 -18.54 -2.65 17.33
CA ILE A 176 -18.00 -3.81 18.08
C ILE A 176 -17.46 -3.37 19.45
N VAL A 177 -16.64 -2.30 19.46
CA VAL A 177 -16.04 -1.78 20.69
C VAL A 177 -17.12 -1.45 21.72
N TYR A 178 -18.21 -0.83 21.30
CA TYR A 178 -19.34 -0.52 22.17
C TYR A 178 -20.06 -1.79 22.67
N LEU A 179 -20.30 -2.75 21.76
CA LEU A 179 -20.95 -4.02 22.11
C LEU A 179 -20.14 -4.89 23.08
N LEU A 180 -18.80 -4.77 23.06
CA LEU A 180 -17.91 -5.47 23.99
C LEU A 180 -18.07 -4.99 25.46
N THR A 181 -18.62 -3.81 25.67
CA THR A 181 -18.85 -3.27 27.02
C THR A 181 -20.17 -3.76 27.62
N ILE A 182 -21.02 -4.41 26.82
CA ILE A 182 -22.36 -4.85 27.22
C ILE A 182 -22.37 -6.37 27.49
N GLY A 183 -22.80 -6.78 28.67
CA GLY A 183 -23.00 -8.18 29.03
C GLY A 183 -21.76 -8.90 29.59
N ASP A 184 -22.03 -10.08 30.22
CA ASP A 184 -21.03 -10.91 30.91
C ASP A 184 -20.48 -12.06 30.05
N PHE A 185 -20.43 -11.87 28.74
CA PHE A 185 -19.86 -12.85 27.81
C PHE A 185 -18.34 -12.86 27.87
N ASP A 186 -17.73 -14.00 27.48
CA ASP A 186 -16.28 -14.05 27.19
C ASP A 186 -15.93 -13.05 26.07
N LYS A 187 -15.27 -11.96 26.45
CA LYS A 187 -15.01 -10.81 25.61
C LYS A 187 -14.16 -11.17 24.39
N LEU A 188 -13.20 -12.12 24.54
CA LEU A 188 -12.36 -12.56 23.45
C LEU A 188 -13.16 -13.33 22.38
N LYS A 189 -14.03 -14.24 22.80
CA LYS A 189 -14.94 -14.98 21.90
C LYS A 189 -15.92 -14.03 21.22
N LEU A 190 -16.53 -13.12 21.98
CA LEU A 190 -17.47 -12.12 21.48
C LEU A 190 -16.81 -11.21 20.44
N TYR A 191 -15.58 -10.75 20.71
CA TYR A 191 -14.81 -9.93 19.77
C TYR A 191 -14.54 -10.65 18.44
N ALA A 192 -14.16 -11.92 18.51
CA ALA A 192 -13.94 -12.73 17.31
C ALA A 192 -15.23 -12.92 16.49
N VAL A 193 -16.36 -13.23 17.15
CA VAL A 193 -17.68 -13.39 16.49
C VAL A 193 -18.12 -12.08 15.82
N LEU A 194 -18.04 -10.97 16.53
CA LEU A 194 -18.44 -9.65 16.01
C LEU A 194 -17.55 -9.21 14.83
N THR A 195 -16.24 -9.45 14.91
CA THR A 195 -15.30 -9.14 13.81
C THR A 195 -15.61 -9.98 12.58
N PHE A 196 -15.91 -11.28 12.75
CA PHE A 196 -16.36 -12.13 11.66
C PHE A 196 -17.69 -11.64 11.07
N ALA A 197 -18.66 -11.28 11.91
CA ALA A 197 -19.97 -10.77 11.48
C ALA A 197 -19.80 -9.49 10.62
N VAL A 198 -18.93 -8.56 11.05
CA VAL A 198 -18.62 -7.36 10.26
C VAL A 198 -18.01 -7.74 8.91
N SER A 199 -17.07 -8.67 8.88
CA SER A 199 -16.45 -9.16 7.62
C SER A 199 -17.51 -9.75 6.68
N LEU A 200 -18.47 -10.51 7.22
CA LEU A 200 -19.58 -11.10 6.47
C LEU A 200 -20.53 -10.02 5.93
N ILE A 201 -20.91 -9.04 6.74
CA ILE A 201 -21.79 -7.93 6.34
C ILE A 201 -21.13 -7.12 5.20
N ILE A 202 -19.87 -6.74 5.36
CA ILE A 202 -19.13 -5.99 4.36
C ILE A 202 -19.04 -6.78 3.05
N MET A 203 -18.71 -8.07 3.12
CA MET A 203 -18.67 -8.95 1.95
C MET A 203 -20.02 -9.00 1.23
N MET A 204 -21.12 -9.15 1.96
CA MET A 204 -22.46 -9.19 1.38
C MET A 204 -22.81 -7.88 0.67
N ILE A 205 -22.52 -6.73 1.29
CA ILE A 205 -22.79 -5.40 0.70
C ILE A 205 -22.00 -5.20 -0.59
N TYR A 206 -20.71 -5.54 -0.62
CA TYR A 206 -19.88 -5.48 -1.82
C TYR A 206 -20.44 -6.34 -2.94
N ARG A 207 -20.81 -7.59 -2.65
CA ARG A 207 -21.38 -8.51 -3.66
C ARG A 207 -22.72 -8.01 -4.19
N ILE A 208 -23.63 -7.59 -3.32
CA ILE A 208 -24.95 -7.05 -3.72
C ILE A 208 -24.77 -5.81 -4.56
N TYR A 209 -23.87 -4.90 -4.17
CA TYR A 209 -23.58 -3.70 -4.96
C TYR A 209 -23.07 -4.07 -6.36
N CYS A 210 -22.06 -4.93 -6.47
CA CYS A 210 -21.51 -5.34 -7.74
C CYS A 210 -22.55 -6.05 -8.63
N LEU A 211 -23.31 -7.00 -8.08
CA LEU A 211 -24.34 -7.73 -8.82
C LEU A 211 -25.46 -6.82 -9.37
N ARG A 212 -25.76 -5.70 -8.69
CA ARG A 212 -26.77 -4.73 -9.13
C ARG A 212 -26.25 -3.75 -10.18
N HIS A 213 -24.98 -3.35 -10.10
CA HIS A 213 -24.44 -2.27 -10.94
C HIS A 213 -23.55 -2.77 -12.08
N PHE A 214 -22.96 -3.97 -11.99
CA PHE A 214 -22.02 -4.50 -12.96
C PHE A 214 -22.49 -5.87 -13.47
N LYS A 215 -22.90 -5.95 -14.73
CA LYS A 215 -23.43 -7.19 -15.32
C LYS A 215 -22.39 -8.32 -15.36
N GLU A 216 -21.13 -7.97 -15.55
CA GLU A 216 -19.99 -8.89 -15.59
C GLU A 216 -19.67 -9.56 -14.24
N SER A 217 -20.16 -9.00 -13.13
CA SER A 217 -19.93 -9.60 -11.79
C SER A 217 -20.85 -10.79 -11.50
N ARG A 218 -21.75 -11.13 -12.40
CA ARG A 218 -22.54 -12.36 -12.32
C ARG A 218 -21.65 -13.55 -12.63
N PHE A 219 -21.57 -14.48 -11.70
CA PHE A 219 -20.75 -15.69 -11.85
C PHE A 219 -21.33 -16.59 -12.93
N HIS A 220 -20.45 -17.00 -13.86
CA HIS A 220 -20.69 -18.05 -14.83
C HIS A 220 -19.57 -19.08 -14.71
N TRP A 221 -19.92 -20.37 -14.70
CA TRP A 221 -18.87 -21.39 -14.66
C TRP A 221 -18.08 -21.38 -15.97
N VAL A 222 -16.81 -20.94 -15.88
CA VAL A 222 -15.90 -20.85 -17.03
C VAL A 222 -14.63 -21.60 -16.68
N TRP A 223 -14.40 -22.73 -17.32
CA TRP A 223 -13.15 -23.48 -17.21
C TRP A 223 -12.39 -23.39 -18.53
N ASP A 224 -11.83 -22.20 -18.80
CA ASP A 224 -11.11 -21.92 -20.03
C ASP A 224 -9.65 -21.58 -19.74
N LYS A 225 -8.75 -22.43 -20.23
CA LYS A 225 -7.31 -22.26 -20.06
C LYS A 225 -6.79 -20.94 -20.63
N THR A 226 -7.47 -20.36 -21.62
CA THR A 226 -7.12 -19.09 -22.26
C THR A 226 -7.18 -17.91 -21.27
N TYR A 227 -8.04 -17.98 -20.25
CA TYR A 227 -8.15 -16.97 -19.19
C TYR A 227 -7.40 -17.37 -17.91
N LEU A 228 -7.45 -18.68 -17.55
CA LEU A 228 -6.85 -19.17 -16.30
C LEU A 228 -5.33 -19.18 -16.34
N ILE A 229 -4.70 -19.67 -17.43
CA ILE A 229 -3.23 -19.79 -17.50
C ILE A 229 -2.53 -18.41 -17.45
N PRO A 230 -2.95 -17.39 -18.21
CA PRO A 230 -2.36 -16.05 -18.10
C PRO A 230 -2.51 -15.45 -16.71
N LEU A 231 -3.67 -15.63 -16.07
CA LEU A 231 -3.93 -15.14 -14.72
C LEU A 231 -3.00 -15.79 -13.70
N LEU A 232 -2.88 -17.13 -13.72
CA LEU A 232 -2.03 -17.90 -12.83
C LEU A 232 -0.54 -17.63 -13.09
N SER A 233 -0.12 -17.57 -14.35
CA SER A 233 1.26 -17.26 -14.72
C SER A 233 1.68 -15.87 -14.27
N PHE A 234 0.83 -14.86 -14.52
CA PHE A 234 1.06 -13.49 -14.03
C PHE A 234 1.19 -13.47 -12.51
N SER A 235 0.25 -14.12 -11.82
CA SER A 235 0.24 -14.16 -10.35
C SER A 235 1.43 -14.90 -9.77
N GLY A 236 1.91 -15.96 -10.43
CA GLY A 236 3.12 -16.67 -10.01
C GLY A 236 4.36 -15.82 -10.07
N TRP A 237 4.55 -15.03 -11.12
CA TRP A 237 5.66 -14.09 -11.21
C TRP A 237 5.52 -12.90 -10.27
N ASP A 238 4.30 -12.39 -10.08
CA ASP A 238 4.03 -11.34 -9.10
C ASP A 238 4.26 -11.86 -7.67
N LEU A 239 3.93 -13.11 -7.39
CA LEU A 239 4.24 -13.81 -6.13
C LEU A 239 5.75 -13.85 -5.87
N TYR A 240 6.57 -14.22 -6.88
CA TYR A 240 8.02 -14.19 -6.76
C TYR A 240 8.53 -12.79 -6.40
N GLY A 241 8.01 -11.73 -7.04
CA GLY A 241 8.35 -10.35 -6.73
C GLY A 241 7.96 -9.97 -5.29
N ASN A 242 6.75 -10.29 -4.86
CA ASN A 242 6.27 -10.00 -3.50
C ASN A 242 7.04 -10.79 -2.43
N MET A 243 7.36 -12.06 -2.70
CA MET A 243 8.20 -12.89 -1.83
C MET A 243 9.60 -12.30 -1.66
N SER A 244 10.21 -11.79 -2.72
CA SER A 244 11.54 -11.18 -2.66
C SER A 244 11.55 -9.91 -1.78
N VAL A 245 10.49 -9.09 -1.86
CA VAL A 245 10.32 -7.92 -0.99
C VAL A 245 10.10 -8.33 0.46
N LEU A 246 9.29 -9.36 0.72
CA LEU A 246 9.07 -9.90 2.06
C LEU A 246 10.38 -10.45 2.66
N PHE A 247 11.11 -11.26 1.89
CA PHE A 247 12.41 -11.80 2.29
C PHE A 247 13.42 -10.69 2.59
N PHE A 248 13.45 -9.64 1.77
CA PHE A 248 14.30 -8.48 1.98
C PHE A 248 13.95 -7.74 3.29
N THR A 249 12.68 -7.40 3.51
CA THR A 249 12.26 -6.65 4.70
C THR A 249 12.42 -7.44 5.98
N GLN A 250 12.03 -8.72 5.99
CA GLN A 250 12.19 -9.60 7.15
C GLN A 250 13.65 -10.00 7.35
N GLY A 251 14.41 -10.17 6.26
CA GLY A 251 15.85 -10.45 6.31
C GLY A 251 16.62 -9.34 6.98
N ILE A 252 16.32 -8.07 6.71
CA ILE A 252 16.92 -6.94 7.40
C ILE A 252 16.65 -7.01 8.92
N ALA A 253 15.38 -7.20 9.30
CA ALA A 253 15.00 -7.32 10.71
C ALA A 253 15.74 -8.48 11.42
N MET A 254 15.82 -9.64 10.75
CA MET A 254 16.51 -10.81 11.27
C MET A 254 18.01 -10.58 11.42
N LEU A 255 18.68 -10.00 10.43
CA LEU A 255 20.10 -9.73 10.48
C LEU A 255 20.45 -8.68 11.55
N LEU A 256 19.66 -7.60 11.66
CA LEU A 256 19.85 -6.62 12.74
C LEU A 256 19.68 -7.26 14.12
N ASN A 257 18.72 -8.19 14.28
CA ASN A 257 18.54 -8.91 15.53
C ASN A 257 19.71 -9.84 15.85
N ILE A 258 20.17 -10.62 14.87
CA ILE A 258 21.29 -11.59 15.03
C ILE A 258 22.60 -10.89 15.40
N PHE A 259 22.94 -9.79 14.73
CA PHE A 259 24.23 -9.13 14.91
C PHE A 259 24.25 -8.09 16.03
N PHE A 260 23.12 -7.41 16.29
CA PHE A 260 23.06 -6.27 17.20
C PHE A 260 21.98 -6.38 18.27
N GLY A 261 21.18 -7.44 18.24
CA GLY A 261 20.17 -7.72 19.26
C GLY A 261 18.85 -6.95 19.12
N PRO A 262 17.98 -7.02 20.15
CA PRO A 262 16.60 -6.57 20.07
C PRO A 262 16.43 -5.05 19.99
N VAL A 263 17.38 -4.27 20.50
CA VAL A 263 17.27 -2.80 20.54
C VAL A 263 17.27 -2.21 19.12
N LEU A 264 18.20 -2.65 18.27
CA LEU A 264 18.26 -2.20 16.87
C LEU A 264 17.13 -2.79 16.02
N ASN A 265 16.62 -3.96 16.38
CA ASN A 265 15.41 -4.49 15.75
C ASN A 265 14.19 -3.65 16.10
N ALA A 266 14.08 -3.12 17.33
CA ALA A 266 13.04 -2.15 17.70
C ALA A 266 13.16 -0.86 16.88
N ALA A 267 14.38 -0.34 16.68
CA ALA A 267 14.62 0.82 15.80
C ALA A 267 14.16 0.56 14.37
N ASN A 268 14.46 -0.64 13.82
CA ASN A 268 13.99 -1.06 12.49
C ASN A 268 12.46 -1.16 12.41
N ASN A 269 11.81 -1.70 13.44
CA ASN A 269 10.34 -1.81 13.48
C ASN A 269 9.67 -0.43 13.48
N ILE A 270 10.16 0.51 14.30
CA ILE A 270 9.69 1.90 14.33
C ILE A 270 9.87 2.53 12.94
N THR A 271 11.05 2.36 12.35
CA THR A 271 11.37 2.86 11.01
C THR A 271 10.41 2.33 9.94
N THR A 272 10.10 1.04 9.98
CA THR A 272 9.19 0.39 9.03
C THR A 272 7.75 0.91 9.17
N VAL A 273 7.27 1.09 10.40
CA VAL A 273 5.94 1.64 10.69
C VAL A 273 5.80 3.07 10.16
N VAL A 274 6.78 3.93 10.46
CA VAL A 274 6.79 5.33 9.99
C VAL A 274 6.88 5.40 8.47
N GLN A 275 7.80 4.63 7.86
CA GLN A 275 7.91 4.54 6.41
C GLN A 275 6.58 4.12 5.77
N GLY A 276 5.96 3.07 6.29
CA GLY A 276 4.68 2.56 5.80
C GLY A 276 3.58 3.62 5.81
N THR A 277 3.51 4.39 6.90
CA THR A 277 2.54 5.48 7.07
C THR A 277 2.78 6.61 6.07
N ILE A 278 4.01 7.14 5.98
CA ILE A 278 4.36 8.25 5.07
C ILE A 278 4.24 7.81 3.61
N LYS A 279 4.73 6.62 3.26
CA LYS A 279 4.59 6.03 1.93
C LYS A 279 3.13 5.85 1.55
N GLY A 280 2.28 5.40 2.49
CA GLY A 280 0.85 5.18 2.27
C GLY A 280 0.13 6.45 1.78
N PHE A 281 0.52 7.61 2.28
CA PHE A 281 0.04 8.91 1.81
C PHE A 281 0.27 9.09 0.30
N ALA A 282 1.50 8.93 -0.14
CA ALA A 282 1.86 9.08 -1.55
C ALA A 282 1.29 7.95 -2.43
N TYR A 283 1.18 6.74 -1.90
CA TYR A 283 0.69 5.58 -2.64
C TYR A 283 -0.78 5.69 -3.05
N ASN A 284 -1.60 6.43 -2.29
CA ASN A 284 -2.98 6.71 -2.68
C ASN A 284 -3.08 7.47 -4.02
N VAL A 285 -2.12 8.37 -4.31
CA VAL A 285 -2.03 9.04 -5.61
C VAL A 285 -1.77 8.01 -6.71
N ILE A 286 -0.82 7.09 -6.50
CA ILE A 286 -0.50 6.03 -7.47
C ILE A 286 -1.75 5.19 -7.77
N GLN A 287 -2.50 4.81 -6.74
CA GLN A 287 -3.73 4.03 -6.88
C GLN A 287 -4.82 4.75 -7.67
N ALA A 288 -4.91 6.08 -7.55
CA ALA A 288 -5.86 6.87 -8.32
C ALA A 288 -5.51 6.92 -9.82
N PHE A 289 -4.21 6.93 -10.18
CA PHE A 289 -3.74 6.93 -11.57
C PHE A 289 -3.74 5.55 -12.23
N ARG A 290 -3.60 4.49 -11.44
CA ARG A 290 -3.41 3.11 -11.91
C ARG A 290 -4.45 2.65 -12.94
N PRO A 291 -5.77 2.76 -12.72
CA PRO A 291 -6.77 2.30 -13.68
C PRO A 291 -6.72 3.09 -15.00
N TYR A 292 -6.40 4.40 -14.95
CA TYR A 292 -6.28 5.22 -16.16
C TYR A 292 -5.11 4.77 -17.03
N ILE A 293 -3.93 4.57 -16.45
CA ILE A 293 -2.74 4.11 -17.16
C ILE A 293 -3.01 2.74 -17.82
N ILE A 294 -3.63 1.81 -17.09
CA ILE A 294 -3.96 0.47 -17.61
C ILE A 294 -4.96 0.56 -18.77
N LYS A 295 -6.01 1.38 -18.65
CA LYS A 295 -7.01 1.60 -19.72
C LYS A 295 -6.39 2.18 -20.98
N GLN A 296 -5.56 3.23 -20.85
CA GLN A 296 -4.92 3.85 -22.01
C GLN A 296 -3.96 2.87 -22.70
N TYR A 297 -3.25 2.05 -21.90
CA TYR A 297 -2.42 0.98 -22.45
C TYR A 297 -3.25 -0.06 -23.23
N ALA A 298 -4.39 -0.51 -22.69
CA ALA A 298 -5.29 -1.46 -23.35
C ALA A 298 -5.87 -0.93 -24.68
N GLN A 299 -6.00 0.41 -24.79
CA GLN A 299 -6.44 1.10 -26.00
C GLN A 299 -5.29 1.47 -26.98
N ASN A 300 -4.06 1.01 -26.72
CA ASN A 300 -2.85 1.33 -27.47
C ASN A 300 -2.51 2.83 -27.55
N ARG A 301 -2.96 3.64 -26.59
CA ARG A 301 -2.68 5.08 -26.53
C ARG A 301 -1.41 5.35 -25.71
N ILE A 302 -0.26 4.98 -26.25
CA ILE A 302 1.02 5.02 -25.50
C ILE A 302 1.43 6.45 -25.13
N ASP A 303 1.08 7.46 -25.94
CA ASP A 303 1.37 8.87 -25.61
C ASP A 303 0.63 9.31 -24.35
N GLU A 304 -0.62 8.89 -24.18
CA GLU A 304 -1.40 9.13 -22.96
C GLU A 304 -0.82 8.38 -21.76
N VAL A 305 -0.37 7.14 -21.93
CA VAL A 305 0.35 6.39 -20.90
C VAL A 305 1.58 7.16 -20.42
N ASN A 306 2.42 7.66 -21.36
CA ASN A 306 3.59 8.47 -21.04
C ASN A 306 3.21 9.75 -20.27
N ALA A 307 2.17 10.46 -20.71
CA ALA A 307 1.70 11.68 -20.05
C ALA A 307 1.18 11.40 -18.63
N TYR A 308 0.38 10.35 -18.43
CA TYR A 308 -0.12 9.99 -17.10
C TYR A 308 0.99 9.47 -16.18
N MET A 309 2.00 8.76 -16.67
CA MET A 309 3.17 8.36 -15.87
C MET A 309 3.93 9.58 -15.35
N VAL A 310 4.17 10.58 -16.20
CA VAL A 310 4.83 11.84 -15.77
C VAL A 310 4.00 12.54 -14.70
N ARG A 311 2.71 12.71 -14.91
CA ARG A 311 1.80 13.36 -13.95
C ARG A 311 1.72 12.58 -12.63
N ALA A 312 1.56 11.26 -12.71
CA ALA A 312 1.55 10.40 -11.51
C ALA A 312 2.84 10.56 -10.70
N THR A 313 4.00 10.62 -11.36
CA THR A 313 5.30 10.83 -10.70
C THR A 313 5.34 12.20 -10.01
N GLN A 314 4.96 13.26 -10.70
CA GLN A 314 4.94 14.62 -10.16
C GLN A 314 4.06 14.72 -8.92
N PHE A 315 2.80 14.28 -9.00
CA PHE A 315 1.88 14.34 -7.87
C PHE A 315 2.31 13.45 -6.72
N THR A 316 2.73 12.21 -6.99
CA THR A 316 3.18 11.28 -5.94
C THR A 316 4.35 11.83 -5.14
N LEU A 317 5.38 12.35 -5.81
CA LEU A 317 6.57 12.86 -5.16
C LEU A 317 6.32 14.18 -4.43
N VAL A 318 5.45 15.06 -4.96
CA VAL A 318 5.00 16.25 -4.25
C VAL A 318 4.25 15.88 -2.97
N PHE A 319 3.23 15.03 -3.05
CA PHE A 319 2.49 14.61 -1.85
C PHE A 319 3.38 13.89 -0.84
N TYR A 320 4.33 13.08 -1.31
CA TYR A 320 5.33 12.47 -0.45
C TYR A 320 6.15 13.52 0.31
N SER A 321 6.64 14.53 -0.39
CA SER A 321 7.53 15.55 0.19
C SER A 321 6.84 16.44 1.22
N LEU A 322 5.51 16.64 1.12
CA LEU A 322 4.75 17.42 2.12
C LEU A 322 4.91 16.84 3.53
N VAL A 323 5.04 15.54 3.64
CA VAL A 323 5.18 14.85 4.94
C VAL A 323 6.63 14.44 5.20
N ALA A 324 7.32 13.93 4.18
CA ALA A 324 8.67 13.37 4.34
C ALA A 324 9.73 14.44 4.67
N VAL A 325 9.64 15.64 4.09
CA VAL A 325 10.63 16.71 4.33
C VAL A 325 10.57 17.22 5.78
N PRO A 326 9.41 17.64 6.31
CA PRO A 326 9.31 18.04 7.73
C PRO A 326 9.73 16.90 8.67
N PHE A 327 9.31 15.65 8.37
CA PHE A 327 9.68 14.50 9.20
C PHE A 327 11.19 14.23 9.18
N TYR A 328 11.85 14.34 8.02
CA TYR A 328 13.29 14.18 7.88
C TYR A 328 14.08 15.23 8.70
N LEU A 329 13.63 16.48 8.66
CA LEU A 329 14.30 17.58 9.34
C LEU A 329 14.11 17.51 10.87
N GLU A 330 12.92 17.20 11.33
CA GLU A 330 12.54 17.22 12.76
C GLU A 330 12.42 15.81 13.37
N VAL A 331 13.10 14.83 12.80
CA VAL A 331 12.96 13.41 13.19
C VAL A 331 13.22 13.19 14.67
N GLU A 332 14.25 13.82 15.25
CA GLU A 332 14.58 13.67 16.67
C GLU A 332 13.49 14.26 17.57
N TYR A 333 12.97 15.44 17.21
CA TYR A 333 11.89 16.07 17.97
C TYR A 333 10.59 15.27 17.88
N ILE A 334 10.23 14.81 16.68
CA ILE A 334 9.03 13.99 16.47
C ILE A 334 9.13 12.66 17.23
N LEU A 335 10.27 11.98 17.18
CA LEU A 335 10.49 10.75 17.94
C LEU A 335 10.41 10.98 19.46
N ARG A 336 11.00 12.05 19.95
CA ARG A 336 10.92 12.42 21.37
C ARG A 336 9.49 12.74 21.80
N LEU A 337 8.73 13.45 20.95
CA LEU A 337 7.33 13.79 21.24
C LEU A 337 6.43 12.54 21.23
N TRP A 338 6.71 11.59 20.35
CA TRP A 338 5.89 10.38 20.17
C TRP A 338 6.25 9.26 21.14
N LEU A 339 7.54 8.96 21.27
CA LEU A 339 8.05 7.79 22.03
C LEU A 339 8.68 8.18 23.39
N GLY A 340 8.92 9.45 23.63
CA GLY A 340 9.73 9.92 24.76
C GLY A 340 11.22 9.60 24.55
N VAL A 341 11.60 8.34 24.63
CA VAL A 341 12.95 7.85 24.36
C VAL A 341 12.90 6.92 23.15
N ALA A 342 13.63 7.26 22.10
CA ALA A 342 13.74 6.44 20.91
C ALA A 342 15.00 5.54 21.01
N PRO A 343 14.95 4.30 20.49
CA PRO A 343 16.16 3.45 20.38
C PRO A 343 17.25 4.14 19.55
N GLU A 344 18.49 3.81 19.84
CA GLU A 344 19.64 4.28 19.08
C GLU A 344 19.47 4.02 17.57
N LEU A 345 20.05 4.87 16.75
CA LEU A 345 20.01 4.83 15.28
C LEU A 345 18.61 4.93 14.65
N THR A 346 17.51 5.00 15.41
CA THR A 346 16.16 5.14 14.84
C THR A 346 16.07 6.37 13.94
N ALA A 347 16.60 7.52 14.36
CA ALA A 347 16.58 8.74 13.58
C ALA A 347 17.41 8.61 12.28
N PHE A 348 18.57 7.97 12.35
CA PHE A 348 19.40 7.69 11.19
C PHE A 348 18.68 6.77 10.20
N PHE A 349 18.14 5.65 10.68
CA PHE A 349 17.40 4.70 9.85
C PHE A 349 16.20 5.37 9.16
N LEU A 350 15.47 6.22 9.87
CA LEU A 350 14.35 6.99 9.33
C LEU A 350 14.79 7.94 8.22
N ARG A 351 15.86 8.69 8.40
CA ARG A 351 16.37 9.59 7.35
C ARG A 351 16.72 8.82 6.09
N ILE A 352 17.44 7.71 6.21
CA ILE A 352 17.86 6.91 5.07
C ILE A 352 16.66 6.28 4.35
N ILE A 353 15.72 5.69 5.10
CA ILE A 353 14.58 5.02 4.49
C ILE A 353 13.62 6.02 3.80
N LEU A 354 13.51 7.25 4.30
CA LEU A 354 12.72 8.29 3.64
C LEU A 354 13.32 8.65 2.27
N VAL A 355 14.64 8.75 2.17
CA VAL A 355 15.31 8.95 0.87
C VAL A 355 15.11 7.73 -0.04
N ALA A 356 15.33 6.53 0.46
CA ALA A 356 15.15 5.29 -0.29
C ALA A 356 13.70 5.10 -0.80
N THR A 357 12.71 5.59 -0.05
CA THR A 357 11.30 5.51 -0.42
C THR A 357 10.97 6.30 -1.70
N ILE A 358 11.72 7.35 -2.03
CA ILE A 358 11.57 8.07 -3.32
C ILE A 358 11.79 7.10 -4.48
N PHE A 359 12.84 6.27 -4.45
CA PHE A 359 13.12 5.27 -5.47
C PHE A 359 12.05 4.18 -5.52
N ASN A 360 11.54 3.78 -4.36
CA ASN A 360 10.47 2.79 -4.27
C ASN A 360 9.15 3.31 -4.86
N LEU A 361 8.75 4.56 -4.59
CA LEU A 361 7.57 5.19 -5.18
C LEU A 361 7.72 5.33 -6.70
N ALA A 362 8.90 5.73 -7.18
CA ALA A 362 9.25 5.78 -8.58
C ALA A 362 9.06 4.43 -9.26
N ASN A 363 9.59 3.36 -8.65
CA ASN A 363 9.45 2.00 -9.13
C ASN A 363 7.98 1.56 -9.23
N ASN A 364 7.14 1.90 -8.25
CA ASN A 364 5.71 1.55 -8.27
C ASN A 364 4.95 2.18 -9.46
N ILE A 365 5.32 3.39 -9.91
CA ILE A 365 4.69 4.04 -11.07
C ILE A 365 5.13 3.37 -12.38
N ILE A 366 6.44 3.07 -12.53
CA ILE A 366 6.98 2.37 -13.70
C ILE A 366 6.36 0.99 -13.84
N ASN A 367 6.05 0.36 -12.75
CA ASN A 367 5.45 -0.97 -12.69
C ASN A 367 4.05 -1.03 -13.31
N ILE A 368 3.27 0.07 -13.30
CA ILE A 368 1.88 0.07 -13.78
C ILE A 368 1.76 -0.35 -15.26
N PRO A 369 2.47 0.26 -16.24
CA PRO A 369 2.38 -0.16 -17.63
C PRO A 369 3.00 -1.56 -17.87
N ILE A 370 4.00 -1.98 -17.10
CA ILE A 370 4.56 -3.34 -17.17
C ILE A 370 3.48 -4.36 -16.74
N HIS A 371 2.77 -4.09 -15.64
CA HIS A 371 1.62 -4.88 -15.22
C HIS A 371 0.50 -4.86 -16.27
N ALA A 372 0.25 -3.71 -16.92
CA ALA A 372 -0.77 -3.61 -17.97
C ALA A 372 -0.45 -4.52 -19.16
N LYS A 373 0.82 -4.61 -19.57
CA LYS A 373 1.28 -5.55 -20.61
C LYS A 373 1.05 -7.02 -20.20
N GLY A 374 1.25 -7.35 -18.92
CA GLY A 374 1.04 -8.69 -18.37
C GLY A 374 2.24 -9.62 -18.48
N GLU A 375 3.37 -9.16 -18.99
CA GLU A 375 4.63 -9.91 -19.06
C GLU A 375 5.50 -9.63 -17.84
N MET A 376 5.16 -10.27 -16.71
CA MET A 376 5.82 -10.03 -15.42
C MET A 376 7.13 -10.77 -15.22
N LYS A 377 7.40 -11.83 -16.00
CA LYS A 377 8.54 -12.72 -15.79
C LYS A 377 9.87 -11.96 -15.66
N LEU A 378 10.23 -11.20 -16.70
CA LEU A 378 11.50 -10.48 -16.73
C LEU A 378 11.59 -9.44 -15.61
N PHE A 379 10.51 -8.67 -15.40
CA PHE A 379 10.43 -7.68 -14.35
C PHE A 379 10.63 -8.30 -12.96
N SER A 380 9.86 -9.34 -12.64
CA SER A 380 9.92 -10.00 -11.32
C SER A 380 11.28 -10.66 -11.07
N ILE A 381 11.88 -11.31 -12.08
CA ILE A 381 13.21 -11.91 -11.94
C ILE A 381 14.26 -10.84 -11.65
N ILE A 382 14.32 -9.76 -12.45
CA ILE A 382 15.39 -8.76 -12.30
C ILE A 382 15.22 -7.99 -10.99
N THR A 383 14.01 -7.45 -10.72
CA THR A 383 13.75 -6.67 -9.50
C THR A 383 13.79 -7.55 -8.24
N GLY A 384 13.24 -8.77 -8.32
CA GLY A 384 13.29 -9.72 -7.21
C GLY A 384 14.72 -10.15 -6.88
N SER A 385 15.54 -10.37 -7.89
CA SER A 385 16.97 -10.69 -7.69
C SER A 385 17.74 -9.55 -7.03
N CYS A 386 17.42 -8.28 -7.31
CA CYS A 386 18.02 -7.14 -6.61
C CYS A 386 17.77 -7.24 -5.09
N PHE A 387 16.55 -7.60 -4.68
CA PHE A 387 16.22 -7.78 -3.27
C PHE A 387 16.87 -9.04 -2.67
N PHE A 388 16.82 -10.17 -3.36
CA PHE A 388 17.42 -11.42 -2.87
C PHE A 388 18.94 -11.30 -2.68
N VAL A 389 19.64 -10.65 -3.61
CA VAL A 389 21.11 -10.47 -3.53
C VAL A 389 21.51 -9.48 -2.43
N SER A 390 20.64 -8.53 -2.10
CA SER A 390 20.94 -7.52 -1.07
C SER A 390 21.10 -8.12 0.32
N ILE A 391 20.38 -9.20 0.68
CA ILE A 391 20.48 -9.84 2.00
C ILE A 391 21.81 -10.56 2.22
N PRO A 392 22.30 -11.41 1.31
CA PRO A 392 23.66 -11.97 1.42
C PRO A 392 24.76 -10.91 1.46
N LEU A 393 24.65 -9.85 0.66
CA LEU A 393 25.61 -8.74 0.68
C LEU A 393 25.63 -8.04 2.04
N MET A 394 24.46 -7.77 2.61
CA MET A 394 24.33 -7.22 3.96
C MET A 394 24.95 -8.16 5.01
N TYR A 395 24.64 -9.47 4.94
CA TYR A 395 25.20 -10.46 5.84
C TYR A 395 26.73 -10.49 5.80
N VAL A 396 27.32 -10.50 4.60
CA VAL A 396 28.77 -10.49 4.42
C VAL A 396 29.37 -9.20 5.01
N GLY A 397 28.79 -8.04 4.73
CA GLY A 397 29.24 -6.77 5.29
C GLY A 397 29.25 -6.77 6.82
N LEU A 398 28.15 -7.22 7.43
CA LEU A 398 28.02 -7.30 8.88
C LEU A 398 29.00 -8.32 9.50
N LYS A 399 29.21 -9.47 8.85
CA LYS A 399 30.20 -10.48 9.28
C LYS A 399 31.64 -9.97 9.21
N LEU A 400 31.94 -9.04 8.29
CA LEU A 400 33.24 -8.38 8.17
C LEU A 400 33.43 -7.24 9.18
N GLY A 401 32.50 -7.03 10.11
CA GLY A 401 32.57 -6.03 11.16
C GLY A 401 32.01 -4.66 10.81
N ALA A 402 31.19 -4.58 9.77
CA ALA A 402 30.53 -3.31 9.44
C ALA A 402 29.50 -2.91 10.52
N THR A 403 29.30 -1.61 10.66
CA THR A 403 28.34 -1.03 11.61
C THR A 403 26.88 -1.23 11.16
N PRO A 404 25.88 -1.09 12.06
CA PRO A 404 24.46 -1.29 11.73
C PRO A 404 23.96 -0.42 10.58
N GLU A 405 24.54 0.75 10.39
CA GLU A 405 24.17 1.73 9.36
C GLU A 405 24.29 1.16 7.94
N ILE A 406 25.21 0.20 7.72
CA ILE A 406 25.37 -0.43 6.40
C ILE A 406 24.07 -1.10 5.94
N SER A 407 23.25 -1.58 6.87
CA SER A 407 21.97 -2.21 6.56
C SER A 407 21.06 -1.28 5.77
N TYR A 408 20.99 -0.03 6.17
CA TYR A 408 20.18 0.97 5.50
C TYR A 408 20.84 1.56 4.25
N CYS A 409 22.18 1.59 4.19
CA CYS A 409 22.90 1.87 2.94
C CYS A 409 22.58 0.81 1.86
N VAL A 410 22.54 -0.46 2.24
CA VAL A 410 22.11 -1.54 1.33
C VAL A 410 20.67 -1.37 0.89
N VAL A 411 19.76 -0.86 1.73
CA VAL A 411 18.37 -0.55 1.37
C VAL A 411 18.31 0.51 0.26
N ILE A 412 19.07 1.60 0.36
CA ILE A 412 19.12 2.61 -0.72
C ILE A 412 19.60 1.96 -2.03
N VAL A 413 20.71 1.21 -1.97
CA VAL A 413 21.27 0.56 -3.15
C VAL A 413 20.27 -0.42 -3.77
N ALA A 414 19.57 -1.21 -2.96
CA ALA A 414 18.57 -2.16 -3.42
C ALA A 414 17.40 -1.45 -4.13
N TYR A 415 16.81 -0.40 -3.54
CA TYR A 415 15.72 0.33 -4.17
C TYR A 415 16.16 1.09 -5.43
N PHE A 416 17.37 1.66 -5.43
CA PHE A 416 17.94 2.32 -6.60
C PHE A 416 18.21 1.32 -7.74
N SER A 417 18.78 0.15 -7.44
CA SER A 417 19.01 -0.93 -8.40
C SER A 417 17.68 -1.44 -8.98
N CYS A 418 16.64 -1.59 -8.15
CA CYS A 418 15.30 -1.93 -8.61
C CYS A 418 14.72 -0.87 -9.53
N LEU A 419 14.95 0.42 -9.29
CA LEU A 419 14.50 1.49 -10.17
C LEU A 419 15.15 1.39 -11.55
N ILE A 420 16.47 1.19 -11.61
CA ILE A 420 17.21 1.01 -12.87
C ILE A 420 16.68 -0.23 -13.61
N ALA A 421 16.53 -1.35 -12.90
CA ALA A 421 16.00 -2.60 -13.44
C ALA A 421 14.59 -2.40 -14.04
N SER A 422 13.75 -1.62 -13.37
CA SER A 422 12.39 -1.33 -13.83
C SER A 422 12.37 -0.42 -15.07
N LEU A 423 13.24 0.57 -15.15
CA LEU A 423 13.39 1.41 -16.34
C LEU A 423 13.87 0.59 -17.55
N PHE A 424 14.84 -0.31 -17.33
CA PHE A 424 15.30 -1.23 -18.36
C PHE A 424 14.16 -2.14 -18.84
N THR A 425 13.43 -2.77 -17.91
CA THR A 425 12.32 -3.67 -18.21
C THR A 425 11.17 -2.93 -18.91
N LEU A 426 10.87 -1.69 -18.50
CA LEU A 426 9.88 -0.85 -19.16
C LEU A 426 10.25 -0.60 -20.62
N LYS A 427 11.49 -0.21 -20.89
CA LYS A 427 11.96 0.04 -22.25
C LYS A 427 11.99 -1.20 -23.12
N HIS A 428 12.37 -2.34 -22.53
CA HIS A 428 12.36 -3.63 -23.21
C HIS A 428 10.95 -4.07 -23.57
N ASN A 429 10.02 -4.00 -22.60
CA ASN A 429 8.66 -4.47 -22.78
C ASN A 429 7.80 -3.54 -23.63
N ILE A 430 8.01 -2.22 -23.51
CA ILE A 430 7.21 -1.20 -24.20
C ILE A 430 8.17 -0.19 -24.85
N PRO A 431 8.77 -0.52 -26.02
CA PRO A 431 9.78 0.33 -26.67
C PRO A 431 9.31 1.75 -27.01
N ALA A 432 8.01 1.95 -27.20
CA ALA A 432 7.39 3.25 -27.47
C ALA A 432 7.33 4.18 -26.25
N THR A 433 7.69 3.72 -25.02
CA THR A 433 7.73 4.58 -23.85
C THR A 433 8.87 5.61 -23.96
N ASN A 434 8.53 6.85 -23.58
CA ASN A 434 9.48 7.96 -23.58
C ASN A 434 10.14 8.12 -22.20
N ILE A 435 11.17 7.29 -21.93
CA ILE A 435 11.91 7.31 -20.67
C ILE A 435 12.58 8.67 -20.43
N LYS A 436 13.11 9.33 -21.47
CA LYS A 436 13.75 10.65 -21.32
C LYS A 436 12.77 11.68 -20.77
N ASN A 437 11.54 11.70 -21.32
CA ASN A 437 10.49 12.58 -20.82
C ASN A 437 10.09 12.26 -19.37
N LEU A 438 9.98 10.99 -19.03
CA LEU A 438 9.69 10.55 -17.66
C LEU A 438 10.79 10.96 -16.68
N LEU A 439 12.05 10.75 -17.04
CA LEU A 439 13.19 11.14 -16.21
C LEU A 439 13.29 12.65 -16.04
N TYR A 440 13.16 13.42 -17.11
CA TYR A 440 13.29 14.87 -17.05
C TYR A 440 12.07 15.56 -16.42
N ASN A 441 10.89 15.37 -17.00
CA ASN A 441 9.67 16.05 -16.55
C ASN A 441 9.04 15.39 -15.31
N GLY A 442 9.18 14.08 -15.16
CA GLY A 442 8.67 13.34 -13.98
C GLY A 442 9.65 13.47 -12.81
N TYR A 443 10.80 12.79 -12.89
CA TYR A 443 11.69 12.67 -11.73
C TYR A 443 12.54 13.90 -11.46
N PHE A 444 13.24 14.44 -12.46
CA PHE A 444 14.17 15.56 -12.25
C PHE A 444 13.46 16.81 -11.74
N LYS A 445 12.37 17.23 -12.40
CA LYS A 445 11.60 18.40 -11.92
C LYS A 445 11.01 18.18 -10.52
N SER A 446 10.54 16.98 -10.21
CA SER A 446 10.04 16.67 -8.87
C SER A 446 11.15 16.67 -7.84
N SER A 447 12.32 16.14 -8.15
CA SER A 447 13.49 16.19 -7.26
C SER A 447 13.96 17.62 -7.00
N VAL A 448 13.95 18.47 -8.02
CA VAL A 448 14.23 19.91 -7.86
C VAL A 448 13.20 20.59 -6.95
N THR A 449 11.91 20.25 -7.11
CA THR A 449 10.84 20.77 -6.25
C THR A 449 11.05 20.36 -4.79
N ILE A 450 11.35 19.09 -4.53
CA ILE A 450 11.62 18.55 -3.19
C ILE A 450 12.87 19.22 -2.60
N PHE A 451 13.93 19.35 -3.39
CA PHE A 451 15.19 19.94 -2.94
C PHE A 451 15.03 21.42 -2.55
N LEU A 452 14.31 22.19 -3.36
CA LEU A 452 14.03 23.60 -3.04
C LEU A 452 13.16 23.73 -1.79
N GLY A 453 12.12 22.90 -1.64
CA GLY A 453 11.30 22.83 -0.42
C GLY A 453 12.14 22.46 0.80
N PHE A 454 13.06 21.49 0.65
CA PHE A 454 13.99 21.09 1.70
C PHE A 454 14.93 22.24 2.11
N LEU A 455 15.54 22.97 1.17
CA LEU A 455 16.43 24.09 1.47
C LEU A 455 15.75 25.17 2.29
N ILE A 456 14.53 25.58 1.88
CA ILE A 456 13.76 26.60 2.61
C ILE A 456 13.43 26.10 4.02
N SER A 457 12.99 24.85 4.14
CA SER A 457 12.66 24.24 5.43
C SER A 457 13.90 24.07 6.33
N TYR A 458 15.07 23.82 5.73
CA TYR A 458 16.34 23.72 6.45
C TYR A 458 16.77 25.08 7.05
N VAL A 459 16.61 26.16 6.30
CA VAL A 459 16.87 27.53 6.82
C VAL A 459 15.99 27.81 8.04
N LEU A 460 14.72 27.44 8.00
CA LEU A 460 13.81 27.62 9.15
C LEU A 460 14.25 26.77 10.35
N LYS A 461 14.77 25.57 10.11
CA LYS A 461 15.30 24.70 11.16
C LYS A 461 16.45 25.36 11.94
N GLU A 462 17.37 26.01 11.24
CA GLU A 462 18.51 26.67 11.85
C GLU A 462 18.18 28.01 12.53
N THR A 463 17.08 28.67 12.15
CA THR A 463 16.73 30.01 12.65
C THR A 463 15.78 29.98 13.85
N ILE A 464 14.97 28.92 14.03
CA ILE A 464 13.91 28.86 15.03
C ILE A 464 14.32 27.95 16.19
N ILE A 465 14.38 28.48 17.39
CA ILE A 465 14.83 27.76 18.60
C ILE A 465 13.71 26.89 19.19
N ASN A 466 12.46 27.37 19.17
CA ASN A 466 11.35 26.63 19.76
C ASN A 466 10.93 25.45 18.87
N ASP A 467 11.11 24.23 19.38
CA ASP A 467 10.88 22.98 18.63
C ASP A 467 9.46 22.87 18.04
N LEU A 468 8.42 23.21 18.80
CA LEU A 468 7.03 23.08 18.35
C LEU A 468 6.70 24.13 17.27
N VAL A 469 7.09 25.37 17.50
CA VAL A 469 6.87 26.48 16.54
C VAL A 469 7.66 26.18 15.26
N ARG A 470 8.87 25.71 15.38
CA ARG A 470 9.74 25.31 14.27
C ARG A 470 9.09 24.20 13.43
N LEU A 471 8.61 23.13 14.05
CA LEU A 471 7.92 22.03 13.34
C LEU A 471 6.70 22.56 12.58
N LEU A 472 5.84 23.35 13.23
CA LEU A 472 4.64 23.91 12.59
C LEU A 472 4.97 24.82 11.40
N LEU A 473 5.98 25.67 11.55
CA LEU A 473 6.41 26.57 10.47
C LEU A 473 7.07 25.79 9.32
N ILE A 474 7.87 24.76 9.60
CA ILE A 474 8.45 23.89 8.59
C ILE A 474 7.34 23.18 7.80
N VAL A 475 6.32 22.63 8.46
CA VAL A 475 5.19 21.97 7.80
C VAL A 475 4.45 22.95 6.89
N LEU A 476 4.09 24.14 7.40
CA LEU A 476 3.35 25.15 6.65
C LEU A 476 4.16 25.70 5.47
N CYS A 477 5.40 26.11 5.72
CA CYS A 477 6.25 26.67 4.67
C CYS A 477 6.59 25.63 3.61
N ASN A 478 6.96 24.40 4.01
CA ASN A 478 7.19 23.32 3.05
C ASN A 478 5.94 23.06 2.18
N ALA A 479 4.75 23.02 2.78
CA ALA A 479 3.52 22.84 2.03
C ALA A 479 3.27 23.96 1.02
N ILE A 480 3.40 25.21 1.44
CA ILE A 480 3.19 26.38 0.55
C ILE A 480 4.23 26.39 -0.57
N PHE A 481 5.52 26.30 -0.23
CA PHE A 481 6.59 26.40 -1.22
C PHE A 481 6.60 25.24 -2.20
N VAL A 482 6.44 23.99 -1.74
CA VAL A 482 6.38 22.81 -2.62
C VAL A 482 5.20 22.91 -3.59
N VAL A 483 4.02 23.36 -3.12
CA VAL A 483 2.85 23.56 -3.99
C VAL A 483 3.10 24.69 -5.00
N VAL A 484 3.63 25.83 -4.56
CA VAL A 484 3.94 26.95 -5.45
C VAL A 484 4.96 26.55 -6.51
N ILE A 485 6.08 25.93 -6.11
CA ILE A 485 7.11 25.47 -7.05
C ILE A 485 6.55 24.44 -8.02
N ALA A 486 5.73 23.50 -7.55
CA ALA A 486 5.07 22.50 -8.39
C ALA A 486 4.14 23.15 -9.44
N LEU A 487 3.36 24.18 -9.08
CA LEU A 487 2.54 24.94 -10.02
C LEU A 487 3.37 25.60 -11.12
N PHE A 488 4.58 26.09 -10.79
CA PHE A 488 5.46 26.73 -11.78
C PHE A 488 6.18 25.72 -12.67
N LEU A 489 6.66 24.60 -12.14
CA LEU A 489 7.49 23.65 -12.87
C LEU A 489 6.67 22.61 -13.65
N PHE A 490 5.47 22.25 -13.19
CA PHE A 490 4.68 21.16 -13.78
C PHE A 490 3.58 21.65 -14.73
N LEU A 491 3.03 22.86 -14.46
CA LEU A 491 1.91 23.37 -15.25
C LEU A 491 2.39 24.35 -16.33
N ASN A 492 1.79 24.20 -17.51
CA ASN A 492 1.93 25.15 -18.60
C ASN A 492 1.19 26.45 -18.27
N SER A 493 1.54 27.58 -18.94
CA SER A 493 0.94 28.89 -18.70
C SER A 493 -0.61 28.88 -18.77
N LYS A 494 -1.18 28.10 -19.71
CA LYS A 494 -2.63 27.93 -19.85
C LYS A 494 -3.26 27.18 -18.64
N GLU A 495 -2.59 26.15 -18.15
CA GLU A 495 -3.05 25.39 -16.99
C GLU A 495 -2.93 26.21 -15.70
N ARG A 496 -1.86 26.99 -15.54
CA ARG A 496 -1.68 27.92 -14.40
C ARG A 496 -2.79 28.97 -14.34
N ASN A 497 -3.09 29.63 -15.47
CA ASN A 497 -4.16 30.62 -15.52
C ASN A 497 -5.53 30.00 -15.20
N LYS A 498 -5.78 28.75 -15.59
CA LYS A 498 -7.00 28.04 -15.23
C LYS A 498 -7.09 27.74 -13.72
N CYS A 499 -5.99 27.31 -13.11
CA CYS A 499 -5.92 27.11 -11.65
C CYS A 499 -6.12 28.44 -10.90
N TYR A 500 -5.47 29.52 -11.36
CA TYR A 500 -5.63 30.84 -10.79
C TYR A 500 -7.07 31.36 -10.84
N ASN A 501 -7.73 31.22 -11.99
CA ASN A 501 -9.14 31.62 -12.15
C ASN A 501 -10.10 30.80 -11.27
N ILE A 502 -9.83 29.49 -11.06
CA ILE A 502 -10.63 28.66 -10.15
C ILE A 502 -10.44 29.08 -8.69
N LEU A 503 -9.22 29.43 -8.30
CA LEU A 503 -8.95 29.92 -6.95
C LEU A 503 -9.65 31.26 -6.71
N ILE A 504 -9.50 32.22 -7.61
CA ILE A 504 -10.15 33.53 -7.50
C ILE A 504 -11.68 33.39 -7.44
N SER A 505 -12.27 32.58 -8.32
CA SER A 505 -13.73 32.40 -8.34
C SER A 505 -14.31 31.77 -7.06
N LYS A 506 -13.48 31.07 -6.26
CA LYS A 506 -13.90 30.49 -4.97
C LYS A 506 -13.64 31.40 -3.77
N PHE A 507 -12.76 32.41 -3.90
CA PHE A 507 -12.45 33.35 -2.83
C PHE A 507 -13.20 34.69 -2.97
N ILE A 508 -13.86 34.93 -4.12
CA ILE A 508 -14.63 36.13 -4.39
C ILE A 508 -16.17 35.90 -4.25
N HIS A 509 -16.57 34.69 -3.92
CA HIS A 509 -17.90 34.31 -3.45
C HIS A 509 -17.78 33.77 -2.02
#